data_bdb772a6c4bdf939271e346a585d6403
#
_entry.id   bdb772a6c4bdf939271e346a585d6403
#
_cell.length_a   1.000
_cell.length_b   1.000
_cell.length_c   1.000
_cell.angle_alpha   90.00
_cell.angle_beta   90.00
_cell.angle_gamma   90.00
#
_symmetry.space_group_name_H-M   'P 1'
#
loop_
_entity.id
_entity.type
_entity.pdbx_description
1 polymer ?
#
loop_
_entity_poly.entity_id
_entity_poly.type
_entity_poly.pdbx_seq_one_letter_code
_entity_poly.pdbx_strand_id
1 'polypeptide(L)' 'MAIDYTALLTVEQKQNILNQRISQFAAEAWQHELNKQTCEQLNDEAGVASADSALTTLEAAINVHQNELASLEA' A
#
# COMPACT_ATOMS: atom_id res chain seq x y z
N MET A 1 6.84 6.05 -29.73
CA MET A 1 5.58 5.27 -29.64
C MET A 1 5.53 4.59 -28.27
N ALA A 2 4.42 4.76 -27.55
CA ALA A 2 4.27 4.14 -26.23
C ALA A 2 4.02 2.65 -26.37
N ILE A 3 4.66 1.86 -25.50
CA ILE A 3 4.43 0.42 -25.43
C ILE A 3 3.26 0.18 -24.48
N ASP A 4 2.31 -0.64 -24.88
CA ASP A 4 1.23 -1.09 -24.02
C ASP A 4 1.74 -2.23 -23.14
N TYR A 5 2.42 -1.89 -22.07
CA TYR A 5 3.02 -2.87 -21.16
C TYR A 5 1.97 -3.75 -20.47
N THR A 6 0.73 -3.26 -20.29
CA THR A 6 -0.33 -4.06 -19.67
C THR A 6 -0.73 -5.23 -20.56
N ALA A 7 -0.67 -5.07 -21.88
CA ALA A 7 -0.96 -6.13 -22.84
C ALA A 7 0.15 -7.19 -22.88
N LEU A 8 1.35 -6.85 -22.39
CA LEU A 8 2.48 -7.78 -22.37
C LEU A 8 2.46 -8.72 -21.15
N LEU A 9 1.58 -8.45 -20.18
CA LEU A 9 1.49 -9.22 -18.94
C LEU A 9 0.28 -10.14 -18.97
N THR A 10 0.45 -11.37 -18.48
CA THR A 10 -0.68 -12.28 -18.26
C THR A 10 -1.46 -11.83 -17.01
N VAL A 11 -2.69 -12.31 -16.87
CA VAL A 11 -3.50 -12.07 -15.67
C VAL A 11 -2.74 -12.57 -14.43
N GLU A 12 -2.15 -13.76 -14.51
CA GLU A 12 -1.39 -14.34 -13.40
C GLU A 12 -0.22 -13.44 -12.99
N GLN A 13 0.54 -12.92 -13.98
CA GLN A 13 1.64 -12.00 -13.70
C GLN A 13 1.15 -10.74 -12.99
N LYS A 14 0.04 -10.17 -13.45
CA LYS A 14 -0.57 -8.98 -12.83
C LYS A 14 -1.00 -9.27 -11.39
N GLN A 15 -1.63 -10.42 -11.15
CA GLN A 15 -2.04 -10.83 -9.80
C GLN A 15 -0.84 -10.96 -8.87
N ASN A 16 0.23 -11.58 -9.34
CA ASN A 16 1.44 -11.76 -8.54
C ASN A 16 2.08 -10.43 -8.18
N ILE A 17 2.15 -9.49 -9.12
CA ILE A 17 2.67 -8.14 -8.88
C ILE A 17 1.81 -7.42 -7.84
N LEU A 18 0.48 -7.45 -8.00
CA LEU A 18 -0.44 -6.79 -7.10
C LEU A 18 -0.34 -7.35 -5.69
N ASN A 19 -0.33 -8.67 -5.54
CA ASN A 19 -0.22 -9.32 -4.23
C ASN A 19 1.09 -8.99 -3.54
N GLN A 20 2.19 -8.96 -4.28
CA GLN A 20 3.49 -8.60 -3.74
C GLN A 20 3.51 -7.15 -3.26
N ARG A 21 2.96 -6.24 -4.05
CA ARG A 21 2.91 -4.82 -3.69
C ARG A 21 2.00 -4.56 -2.50
N ILE A 22 0.83 -5.22 -2.45
CA ILE A 22 -0.07 -5.13 -1.30
C ILE A 22 0.63 -5.57 -0.03
N SER A 23 1.37 -6.67 -0.09
CA SER A 23 2.14 -7.18 1.06
C SER A 23 3.19 -6.19 1.52
N GLN A 24 3.89 -5.54 0.58
CA GLN A 24 4.90 -4.52 0.89
C GLN A 24 4.27 -3.30 1.55
N PHE A 25 3.14 -2.81 1.02
CA PHE A 25 2.43 -1.67 1.61
C PHE A 25 1.91 -2.00 3.00
N ALA A 26 1.41 -3.22 3.20
CA ALA A 26 0.94 -3.67 4.51
C ALA A 26 2.08 -3.69 5.53
N ALA A 27 3.26 -4.15 5.13
CA ALA A 27 4.44 -4.16 6.00
C ALA A 27 4.86 -2.74 6.38
N GLU A 28 4.86 -1.83 5.41
CA GLU A 28 5.17 -0.43 5.67
C GLU A 28 4.13 0.22 6.59
N ALA A 29 2.85 -0.08 6.37
CA ALA A 29 1.77 0.44 7.22
C ALA A 29 1.95 -0.02 8.66
N TRP A 30 2.29 -1.27 8.87
CA TRP A 30 2.53 -1.79 10.22
C TRP A 30 3.69 -1.08 10.91
N GLN A 31 4.77 -0.79 10.17
CA GLN A 31 5.90 -0.03 10.70
C GLN A 31 5.46 1.38 11.15
N HIS A 32 4.64 2.05 10.34
CA HIS A 32 4.11 3.37 10.72
C HIS A 32 3.17 3.29 11.92
N GLU A 33 2.39 2.22 12.02
CA GLU A 33 1.53 2.00 13.20
C GLU A 33 2.38 1.86 14.47
N LEU A 34 3.48 1.13 14.42
CA LEU A 34 4.41 1.02 15.54
C LEU A 34 5.04 2.37 15.88
N ASN A 35 5.41 3.14 14.86
CA ASN A 35 5.95 4.49 15.04
C ASN A 35 4.93 5.40 15.72
N LYS A 36 3.66 5.31 15.30
CA LYS A 36 2.57 6.07 15.91
C LYS A 36 2.43 5.75 17.39
N GLN A 37 2.41 4.46 17.75
CA GLN A 37 2.32 4.02 19.13
C GLN A 37 3.50 4.55 19.97
N THR A 38 4.71 4.51 19.39
CA THR A 38 5.90 5.04 20.05
C THR A 38 5.76 6.55 20.30
N CYS A 39 5.31 7.29 19.29
CA CYS A 39 5.12 8.75 19.41
C CYS A 39 4.04 9.09 20.43
N GLU A 40 2.98 8.29 20.50
CA GLU A 40 1.93 8.46 21.52
C GLU A 40 2.49 8.31 22.92
N GLN A 41 3.35 7.30 23.12
CA GLN A 41 4.02 7.07 24.41
C GLN A 41 4.93 8.25 24.80
N LEU A 42 5.54 8.90 23.82
CA LEU A 42 6.45 10.03 24.04
C LEU A 42 5.74 11.37 24.03
N ASN A 43 4.42 11.41 23.86
CA ASN A 43 3.62 12.62 23.70
C ASN A 43 4.12 13.49 22.53
N ASP A 44 4.59 12.85 21.47
CA ASP A 44 5.07 13.51 20.25
C ASP A 44 3.91 13.64 19.25
N GLU A 45 3.15 14.72 19.37
CA GLU A 45 1.98 14.96 18.53
C GLU A 45 2.33 15.12 17.06
N ALA A 46 3.46 15.74 16.74
CA ALA A 46 3.93 15.89 15.36
C ALA A 46 4.27 14.54 14.75
N GLY A 47 4.90 13.66 15.52
CA GLY A 47 5.22 12.30 15.07
C GLY A 47 3.97 11.47 14.84
N VAL A 48 2.95 11.60 15.71
CA VAL A 48 1.66 10.92 15.52
C VAL A 48 0.99 11.40 14.23
N ALA A 49 0.95 12.70 13.99
CA ALA A 49 0.34 13.27 12.79
C ALA A 49 1.06 12.80 11.52
N SER A 50 2.41 12.73 11.56
CA SER A 50 3.21 12.25 10.45
C SER A 50 2.92 10.78 10.15
N ALA A 51 2.82 9.93 11.19
CA ALA A 51 2.50 8.52 11.03
C ALA A 51 1.08 8.34 10.47
N ASP A 52 0.10 9.12 10.93
CA ASP A 52 -1.27 9.09 10.42
C ASP A 52 -1.33 9.44 8.94
N SER A 53 -0.58 10.46 8.50
CA SER A 53 -0.50 10.83 7.09
C SER A 53 0.06 9.69 6.25
N ALA A 54 1.12 9.04 6.71
CA ALA A 54 1.73 7.90 6.01
C ALA A 54 0.75 6.74 5.93
N LEU A 55 0.03 6.43 7.01
CA LEU A 55 -0.98 5.38 7.04
C LEU A 55 -2.11 5.64 6.04
N THR A 56 -2.60 6.88 5.98
CA THR A 56 -3.65 7.26 5.05
C THR A 56 -3.20 7.03 3.60
N THR A 57 -1.98 7.41 3.26
CA THR A 57 -1.41 7.21 1.93
C THR A 57 -1.28 5.72 1.60
N LEU A 58 -0.78 4.91 2.54
CA LEU A 58 -0.61 3.47 2.34
C LEU A 58 -1.96 2.76 2.22
N GLU A 59 -2.95 3.14 3.01
CA GLU A 59 -4.30 2.59 2.91
C GLU A 59 -4.92 2.87 1.54
N ALA A 60 -4.73 4.09 1.02
CA ALA A 60 -5.20 4.43 -0.32
C ALA A 60 -4.50 3.59 -1.39
N ALA A 61 -3.19 3.38 -1.26
CA ALA A 61 -2.42 2.54 -2.17
C ALA A 61 -2.89 1.09 -2.14
N ILE A 62 -3.12 0.55 -0.95
CA ILE A 62 -3.64 -0.82 -0.78
C ILE A 62 -5.00 -0.95 -1.45
N ASN A 63 -5.89 0.02 -1.22
CA ASN A 63 -7.22 0.05 -1.81
C ASN A 63 -7.18 0.02 -3.34
N VAL A 64 -6.34 0.85 -3.94
CA VAL A 64 -6.18 0.90 -5.41
C VAL A 64 -5.75 -0.47 -5.93
N HIS A 65 -4.77 -1.10 -5.27
CA HIS A 65 -4.25 -2.40 -5.68
C HIS A 65 -5.27 -3.53 -5.50
N GLN A 66 -6.03 -3.50 -4.39
CA GLN A 66 -7.08 -4.50 -4.14
C GLN A 66 -8.22 -4.37 -5.15
N ASN A 67 -8.59 -3.14 -5.52
CA ASN A 67 -9.61 -2.90 -6.53
C ASN A 67 -9.18 -3.41 -7.89
N GLU A 68 -7.91 -3.20 -8.25
CA GLU A 68 -7.36 -3.69 -9.51
C GLU A 68 -7.33 -5.22 -9.52
N LEU A 69 -6.94 -5.83 -8.39
CA LEU A 69 -6.93 -7.29 -8.26
C LEU A 69 -8.33 -7.87 -8.44
N ALA A 70 -9.34 -7.28 -7.81
CA ALA A 70 -10.73 -7.70 -7.97
C ALA A 70 -11.20 -7.57 -9.42
N SER A 71 -10.77 -6.51 -10.11
CA SER A 71 -11.08 -6.29 -11.52
C SER A 71 -10.52 -7.41 -12.41
N LEU A 72 -9.35 -7.95 -12.08
CA LEU A 72 -8.73 -9.05 -12.84
C LEU A 72 -9.47 -10.37 -12.65
N GLU A 73 -10.17 -10.53 -11.53
CA GLU A 73 -10.89 -11.76 -11.21
C GLU A 73 -12.32 -11.76 -11.75
N ALA A 74 -12.79 -10.62 -12.22
CA ALA A 74 -14.15 -10.45 -12.73
C ALA A 74 -14.33 -10.99 -14.14
#